data_f31dcfd86e4904ccf7ea7449db3bae92
#
_entry.id   f31dcfd86e4904ccf7ea7449db3bae92
#
_cell.length_a   1.000
_cell.length_b   1.000
_cell.length_c   1.000
_cell.angle_alpha   90.00
_cell.angle_beta   90.00
_cell.angle_gamma   90.00
#
_symmetry.space_group_name_H-M   'P 1'
#
loop_
_entity.id
_entity.type
_entity.pdbx_description
1 polymer ?
#
loop_
_entity_poly.entity_id
_entity_poly.type
_entity_poly.pdbx_seq_one_letter_code
_entity_poly.pdbx_strand_id
1 'polypeptide(L)'
;MNEIANLQPSCIWRNFDALTKVPRPSGHLEKVQQFLLDFAKRVGVEAFIDEGNNIVMKKPATPGMEHRKVVLMQAHMDMVPQKSPESNHNFETDPIETYIDGEGWVRAKGTTLGADNGLGVAAIMAVMEATDLQHGPVEGLITADEETGMFGANDLPKGELNGDIMLNLDSEMWGKFVIGSAGGVDVDTTLDYKEVETDPEDAALKVTLKGLRGGHSGLEIHEGRANANKLMVRFVREAIETCEARLVSWNGGNMRNAIPFKAEVVLTMPKENVEAVKALVDDWKADFEDEYKYIEENIEFFAEKVETPKTEVPVEIQDNLIDAIYACHNGVVRMIPAYPDVVETSSNLAIIKIENGKAAFKILVRSSREDMKDYAVKTLESCFNMAGMKVETSGSYGGWDPNPNSEILNMLKRIYKEQNGKEAIVQVDHAGLECSVILEKYPNMDVVSLGPTLLSPHTTNERCQVSTVEPFWKLLKQVLIEVPEK
;
A
#
# COMPACT_ATOMS: atom_id res chain seq x y z
N MET A 1 17.22 -4.10 32.61
CA MET A 1 17.36 -4.32 31.16
C MET A 1 16.02 -4.87 30.70
N ASN A 2 15.49 -4.32 29.65
CA ASN A 2 14.26 -4.81 29.05
C ASN A 2 14.47 -6.26 28.57
N GLU A 3 13.45 -7.10 28.66
CA GLU A 3 13.53 -8.53 28.32
C GLU A 3 13.98 -8.76 26.86
N ILE A 4 13.55 -7.90 25.92
CA ILE A 4 13.88 -8.03 24.49
C ILE A 4 15.38 -7.80 24.19
N ALA A 5 16.08 -6.97 24.95
CA ALA A 5 17.52 -6.73 24.77
C ALA A 5 18.39 -7.98 25.02
N ASN A 6 17.84 -9.01 25.66
CA ASN A 6 18.53 -10.28 25.95
C ASN A 6 18.29 -11.35 24.88
N LEU A 7 17.44 -11.10 23.91
CA LEU A 7 17.17 -12.02 22.79
C LEU A 7 18.38 -12.15 21.86
N GLN A 8 18.39 -13.22 21.06
CA GLN A 8 19.41 -13.45 20.01
C GLN A 8 18.84 -13.17 18.62
N PRO A 9 19.63 -12.54 17.75
CA PRO A 9 20.98 -12.01 17.91
C PRO A 9 20.98 -10.71 18.74
N SER A 10 21.83 -10.64 19.75
CA SER A 10 21.83 -9.53 20.70
C SER A 10 22.13 -8.17 20.04
N CYS A 11 22.89 -8.12 18.95
CA CYS A 11 23.18 -6.88 18.22
C CYS A 11 21.89 -6.24 17.66
N ILE A 12 20.99 -7.00 17.04
CA ILE A 12 19.72 -6.46 16.54
C ILE A 12 18.78 -6.09 17.68
N TRP A 13 18.58 -7.01 18.65
CA TRP A 13 17.61 -6.77 19.71
C TRP A 13 17.98 -5.64 20.66
N ARG A 14 19.26 -5.43 20.94
CA ARG A 14 19.72 -4.26 21.74
C ARG A 14 19.49 -2.95 20.99
N ASN A 15 19.76 -2.93 19.69
CA ASN A 15 19.52 -1.75 18.87
C ASN A 15 18.02 -1.47 18.74
N PHE A 16 17.19 -2.50 18.55
CA PHE A 16 15.74 -2.35 18.53
C PHE A 16 15.20 -1.87 19.89
N ASP A 17 15.64 -2.45 21.00
CA ASP A 17 15.28 -1.99 22.35
C ASP A 17 15.69 -0.52 22.58
N ALA A 18 16.80 -0.09 22.05
CA ALA A 18 17.22 1.32 22.13
C ALA A 18 16.30 2.23 21.30
N LEU A 19 15.92 1.80 20.09
CA LEU A 19 14.99 2.53 19.23
C LEU A 19 13.60 2.66 19.85
N THR A 20 13.08 1.63 20.53
CA THR A 20 11.74 1.69 21.18
C THR A 20 11.67 2.73 22.29
N LYS A 21 12.81 3.21 22.78
CA LYS A 21 12.90 4.28 23.80
C LYS A 21 12.91 5.69 23.18
N VAL A 22 13.03 5.78 21.87
CA VAL A 22 13.10 7.05 21.15
C VAL A 22 11.78 7.26 20.41
N PRO A 23 10.99 8.28 20.78
CA PRO A 23 9.81 8.67 20.03
C PRO A 23 10.12 8.97 18.56
N ARG A 24 9.37 8.34 17.65
CA ARG A 24 9.56 8.45 16.20
C ARG A 24 8.28 8.29 15.38
N PRO A 25 7.13 8.86 15.83
CA PRO A 25 5.94 8.81 15.00
C PRO A 25 6.16 9.61 13.72
N SER A 26 5.56 9.19 12.62
CA SER A 26 5.63 9.89 11.31
C SER A 26 5.34 11.38 11.48
N GLY A 27 6.12 12.24 10.84
CA GLY A 27 6.06 13.71 10.96
C GLY A 27 6.80 14.31 12.16
N HIS A 28 7.38 13.51 13.07
CA HIS A 28 8.12 13.99 14.26
C HIS A 28 9.41 13.18 14.46
N LEU A 29 10.39 13.39 13.59
CA LEU A 29 11.57 12.53 13.47
C LEU A 29 12.86 13.08 14.10
N GLU A 30 12.87 14.31 14.59
CA GLU A 30 14.09 14.99 15.06
C GLU A 30 14.80 14.17 16.17
N LYS A 31 14.04 13.50 17.04
CA LYS A 31 14.62 12.71 18.13
C LYS A 31 15.32 11.45 17.63
N VAL A 32 14.71 10.73 16.67
CA VAL A 32 15.32 9.52 16.12
C VAL A 32 16.47 9.86 15.19
N GLN A 33 16.39 10.96 14.43
CA GLN A 33 17.51 11.47 13.62
C GLN A 33 18.73 11.78 14.51
N GLN A 34 18.53 12.53 15.58
CA GLN A 34 19.62 12.83 16.54
C GLN A 34 20.19 11.55 17.17
N PHE A 35 19.32 10.61 17.58
CA PHE A 35 19.74 9.31 18.12
C PHE A 35 20.61 8.53 17.13
N LEU A 36 20.26 8.49 15.84
CA LEU A 36 21.01 7.78 14.80
C LEU A 36 22.34 8.46 14.50
N LEU A 37 22.40 9.79 14.49
CA LEU A 37 23.66 10.55 14.33
C LEU A 37 24.61 10.33 15.52
N ASP A 38 24.08 10.34 16.74
CA ASP A 38 24.87 10.07 17.95
C ASP A 38 25.35 8.61 17.99
N PHE A 39 24.54 7.68 17.51
CA PHE A 39 24.93 6.28 17.32
C PHE A 39 26.11 6.19 16.34
N ALA A 40 25.99 6.75 15.14
CA ALA A 40 27.05 6.72 14.12
C ALA A 40 28.36 7.32 14.63
N LYS A 41 28.29 8.46 15.30
CA LYS A 41 29.45 9.11 15.96
C LYS A 41 30.09 8.18 16.99
N ARG A 42 29.31 7.49 17.81
CA ARG A 42 29.81 6.57 18.85
C ARG A 42 30.56 5.39 18.25
N VAL A 43 30.09 4.85 17.11
CA VAL A 43 30.71 3.69 16.45
C VAL A 43 31.75 4.07 15.40
N GLY A 44 31.98 5.39 15.18
CA GLY A 44 33.00 5.90 14.26
C GLY A 44 32.63 5.73 12.78
N VAL A 45 31.35 5.74 12.44
CA VAL A 45 30.82 5.67 11.08
C VAL A 45 30.40 7.08 10.60
N GLU A 46 30.74 7.42 9.35
CA GLU A 46 30.27 8.66 8.73
C GLU A 46 28.74 8.63 8.62
N ALA A 47 28.08 9.71 9.03
CA ALA A 47 26.64 9.87 8.89
C ALA A 47 26.23 11.34 8.75
N PHE A 48 25.17 11.58 7.96
CA PHE A 48 24.58 12.91 7.78
C PHE A 48 23.07 12.80 7.50
N ILE A 49 22.38 13.93 7.62
CA ILE A 49 20.99 14.09 7.17
C ILE A 49 21.04 14.68 5.76
N ASP A 50 20.32 14.08 4.82
CA ASP A 50 20.19 14.59 3.45
C ASP A 50 19.05 15.63 3.32
N GLU A 51 18.85 16.14 2.09
CA GLU A 51 17.78 17.11 1.80
C GLU A 51 16.37 16.52 1.98
N GLY A 52 16.21 15.19 1.90
CA GLY A 52 14.96 14.46 2.15
C GLY A 52 14.71 14.13 3.62
N ASN A 53 15.54 14.67 4.53
CA ASN A 53 15.52 14.34 5.97
C ASN A 53 15.85 12.86 6.28
N ASN A 54 16.45 12.14 5.34
CA ASN A 54 16.93 10.78 5.56
C ASN A 54 18.26 10.79 6.32
N ILE A 55 18.56 9.70 7.02
CA ILE A 55 19.89 9.44 7.55
C ILE A 55 20.67 8.57 6.57
N VAL A 56 21.79 9.06 6.09
CA VAL A 56 22.76 8.31 5.29
C VAL A 56 23.97 7.98 6.14
N MET A 57 24.34 6.68 6.21
CA MET A 57 25.52 6.19 6.89
C MET A 57 26.46 5.53 5.88
N LYS A 58 27.79 5.76 6.00
CA LYS A 58 28.79 5.17 5.08
C LYS A 58 29.89 4.46 5.87
N LYS A 59 30.03 3.18 5.63
CA LYS A 59 31.05 2.34 6.25
C LYS A 59 32.00 1.81 5.18
N PRO A 60 33.33 2.09 5.27
CA PRO A 60 34.30 1.59 4.32
C PRO A 60 34.42 0.06 4.41
N ALA A 61 34.87 -0.55 3.32
CA ALA A 61 35.12 -1.99 3.27
C ALA A 61 36.11 -2.43 4.35
N THR A 62 35.97 -3.67 4.80
CA THR A 62 37.01 -4.33 5.59
C THR A 62 38.23 -4.67 4.72
N PRO A 63 39.43 -4.77 5.29
CA PRO A 63 40.67 -5.03 4.54
C PRO A 63 40.54 -6.25 3.61
N GLY A 64 40.86 -6.06 2.32
CA GLY A 64 40.75 -7.07 1.29
C GLY A 64 39.40 -7.18 0.60
N MET A 65 38.42 -6.35 0.97
CA MET A 65 37.06 -6.35 0.38
C MET A 65 36.75 -5.05 -0.39
N GLU A 66 37.74 -4.21 -0.64
CA GLU A 66 37.57 -2.86 -1.24
C GLU A 66 37.08 -2.88 -2.69
N HIS A 67 37.32 -3.99 -3.38
CA HIS A 67 36.93 -4.20 -4.78
C HIS A 67 35.52 -4.80 -4.95
N ARG A 68 34.81 -5.03 -3.85
CA ARG A 68 33.45 -5.55 -3.87
C ARG A 68 32.44 -4.44 -4.22
N LYS A 69 31.29 -4.86 -4.78
CA LYS A 69 30.14 -3.98 -5.01
C LYS A 69 29.71 -3.30 -3.70
N VAL A 70 29.21 -2.08 -3.81
CA VAL A 70 28.66 -1.35 -2.67
C VAL A 70 27.27 -1.89 -2.36
N VAL A 71 27.04 -2.31 -1.11
CA VAL A 71 25.73 -2.72 -0.64
C VAL A 71 25.07 -1.57 0.12
N LEU A 72 23.95 -1.11 -0.41
CA LEU A 72 23.04 -0.21 0.27
C LEU A 72 22.04 -1.02 1.06
N MET A 73 21.94 -0.80 2.36
CA MET A 73 20.87 -1.33 3.22
C MET A 73 19.87 -0.21 3.47
N GLN A 74 18.58 -0.46 3.25
CA GLN A 74 17.55 0.55 3.37
C GLN A 74 16.43 0.11 4.31
N ALA A 75 15.96 1.05 5.14
CA ALA A 75 14.82 0.91 6.06
C ALA A 75 14.25 2.31 6.35
N HIS A 76 13.01 2.42 6.87
CA HIS A 76 12.46 3.71 7.30
C HIS A 76 12.52 3.89 8.82
N MET A 77 12.68 5.17 9.28
CA MET A 77 12.86 5.46 10.70
C MET A 77 11.56 5.76 11.44
N ASP A 78 10.53 6.16 10.74
CA ASP A 78 9.23 6.48 11.32
C ASP A 78 8.42 5.23 11.69
N MET A 79 7.30 5.42 12.34
CA MET A 79 6.34 4.37 12.65
C MET A 79 4.92 4.95 12.72
N VAL A 80 3.93 4.14 12.36
CA VAL A 80 2.51 4.49 12.52
C VAL A 80 2.12 4.59 14.00
N PRO A 81 1.60 5.76 14.47
CA PRO A 81 1.26 5.96 15.88
C PRO A 81 -0.17 5.52 16.21
N GLN A 82 -0.43 4.22 16.34
CA GLN A 82 -1.73 3.68 16.75
C GLN A 82 -1.72 3.20 18.20
N LYS A 83 -2.79 3.51 18.94
CA LYS A 83 -2.97 3.06 20.33
C LYS A 83 -4.39 2.57 20.61
N SER A 84 -4.53 1.70 21.60
CA SER A 84 -5.84 1.26 22.07
C SER A 84 -6.61 2.42 22.73
N PRO A 85 -7.94 2.41 22.74
CA PRO A 85 -8.74 3.47 23.36
C PRO A 85 -8.43 3.73 24.83
N GLU A 86 -7.96 2.71 25.55
CA GLU A 86 -7.63 2.77 26.99
C GLU A 86 -6.21 3.27 27.24
N SER A 87 -5.37 3.39 26.20
CA SER A 87 -3.99 3.81 26.35
C SER A 87 -3.86 5.33 26.40
N ASN A 88 -3.15 5.83 27.41
CA ASN A 88 -2.78 7.24 27.55
C ASN A 88 -1.43 7.57 26.90
N HIS A 89 -0.83 6.65 26.16
CA HIS A 89 0.48 6.81 25.54
C HIS A 89 0.55 8.05 24.64
N ASN A 90 1.62 8.82 24.76
CA ASN A 90 1.95 9.92 23.87
C ASN A 90 3.16 9.56 23.01
N PHE A 91 2.93 9.32 21.71
CA PHE A 91 3.99 8.91 20.78
C PHE A 91 5.10 9.94 20.57
N GLU A 92 4.89 11.20 20.92
CA GLU A 92 5.92 12.23 20.82
C GLU A 92 6.88 12.25 22.01
N THR A 93 6.48 11.65 23.15
CA THR A 93 7.26 11.76 24.41
C THR A 93 7.58 10.43 25.07
N ASP A 94 6.72 9.43 24.92
CA ASP A 94 6.80 8.22 25.71
C ASP A 94 7.49 7.08 24.93
N PRO A 95 8.29 6.25 25.62
CA PRO A 95 8.89 5.07 25.04
C PRO A 95 7.83 3.98 24.80
N ILE A 96 8.00 3.18 23.76
CA ILE A 96 7.17 2.00 23.52
C ILE A 96 7.49 0.93 24.59
N GLU A 97 6.48 0.49 25.31
CA GLU A 97 6.61 -0.58 26.30
C GLU A 97 6.49 -1.96 25.64
N THR A 98 7.63 -2.62 25.43
CA THR A 98 7.69 -3.93 24.79
C THR A 98 7.62 -5.08 25.80
N TYR A 99 7.10 -6.24 25.34
CA TYR A 99 7.13 -7.50 26.08
C TYR A 99 7.20 -8.69 25.12
N ILE A 100 7.61 -9.85 25.66
CA ILE A 100 7.61 -11.12 24.94
C ILE A 100 6.39 -11.90 25.44
N ASP A 101 5.54 -12.35 24.50
CA ASP A 101 4.41 -13.20 24.86
C ASP A 101 4.81 -14.68 25.02
N GLY A 102 3.85 -15.51 25.49
CA GLY A 102 4.09 -16.94 25.71
C GLY A 102 4.26 -17.77 24.42
N GLU A 103 4.07 -17.15 23.25
CA GLU A 103 4.13 -17.79 21.93
C GLU A 103 5.40 -17.41 21.14
N GLY A 104 6.30 -16.64 21.74
CA GLY A 104 7.57 -16.23 21.14
C GLY A 104 7.47 -15.03 20.21
N TRP A 105 6.51 -14.13 20.47
CA TRP A 105 6.37 -12.85 19.78
C TRP A 105 6.78 -11.69 20.68
N VAL A 106 7.48 -10.73 20.11
CA VAL A 106 7.66 -9.41 20.72
C VAL A 106 6.47 -8.55 20.34
N ARG A 107 5.88 -7.88 21.32
CA ARG A 107 4.70 -7.00 21.21
C ARG A 107 4.89 -5.70 22.00
N ALA A 108 3.99 -4.74 21.79
CA ALA A 108 3.87 -3.53 22.59
C ALA A 108 2.58 -3.52 23.42
N LYS A 109 2.60 -2.82 24.56
CA LYS A 109 1.45 -2.70 25.46
C LYS A 109 0.54 -1.55 25.03
N GLY A 110 -0.55 -1.89 24.35
CA GLY A 110 -1.60 -0.94 23.98
C GLY A 110 -1.21 0.09 22.91
N THR A 111 -0.13 -0.15 22.18
CA THR A 111 0.35 0.68 21.07
C THR A 111 0.81 -0.21 19.91
N THR A 112 1.06 0.40 18.73
CA THR A 112 1.95 -0.18 17.72
C THR A 112 3.32 -0.46 18.31
N LEU A 113 4.00 -1.48 17.79
CA LEU A 113 5.33 -1.88 18.25
C LEU A 113 6.44 -1.06 17.58
N GLY A 114 6.23 -0.67 16.33
CA GLY A 114 7.23 -0.04 15.47
C GLY A 114 8.35 -1.00 15.06
N ALA A 115 8.07 -2.31 14.98
CA ALA A 115 8.97 -3.28 14.38
C ALA A 115 9.08 -3.07 12.87
N ASP A 116 8.02 -2.62 12.27
CA ASP A 116 7.89 -1.96 10.99
C ASP A 116 8.28 -0.46 11.16
N ASN A 117 9.42 0.04 10.63
CA ASN A 117 10.56 -0.75 10.15
C ASN A 117 11.76 -0.63 11.13
N GLY A 118 11.48 -0.54 12.43
CA GLY A 118 12.53 -0.44 13.48
C GLY A 118 13.48 -1.64 13.52
N LEU A 119 13.05 -2.83 13.07
CA LEU A 119 13.95 -3.99 12.97
C LEU A 119 14.92 -3.87 11.79
N GLY A 120 14.48 -3.31 10.66
CA GLY A 120 15.36 -2.97 9.55
C GLY A 120 16.41 -1.94 9.96
N VAL A 121 15.99 -0.88 10.65
CA VAL A 121 16.92 0.13 11.21
C VAL A 121 17.89 -0.52 12.20
N ALA A 122 17.42 -1.39 13.11
CA ALA A 122 18.28 -2.09 14.06
C ALA A 122 19.29 -3.03 13.38
N ALA A 123 18.94 -3.64 12.25
CA ALA A 123 19.85 -4.45 11.44
C ALA A 123 20.92 -3.59 10.75
N ILE A 124 20.56 -2.43 10.22
CA ILE A 124 21.54 -1.45 9.69
C ILE A 124 22.50 -1.04 10.81
N MET A 125 21.98 -0.64 11.97
CA MET A 125 22.82 -0.28 13.12
C MET A 125 23.77 -1.43 13.52
N ALA A 126 23.29 -2.68 13.53
CA ALA A 126 24.10 -3.85 13.87
C ALA A 126 25.26 -4.06 12.88
N VAL A 127 25.05 -3.82 11.56
CA VAL A 127 26.13 -3.87 10.58
C VAL A 127 27.10 -2.70 10.76
N MET A 128 26.60 -1.50 11.02
CA MET A 128 27.43 -0.31 11.22
C MET A 128 28.36 -0.43 12.45
N GLU A 129 27.87 -1.02 13.56
CA GLU A 129 28.69 -1.22 14.77
C GLU A 129 29.60 -2.46 14.72
N ALA A 130 29.36 -3.42 13.82
CA ALA A 130 30.12 -4.67 13.77
C ALA A 130 31.60 -4.43 13.47
N THR A 131 32.50 -5.05 14.24
CA THR A 131 33.94 -4.98 14.06
C THR A 131 34.56 -6.32 13.63
N ASP A 132 33.77 -7.38 13.65
CA ASP A 132 34.15 -8.77 13.36
C ASP A 132 33.49 -9.33 12.07
N LEU A 133 32.72 -8.51 11.37
CA LEU A 133 32.05 -8.85 10.11
C LEU A 133 32.91 -8.41 8.92
N GLN A 134 33.23 -9.35 8.00
CA GLN A 134 33.82 -9.02 6.73
C GLN A 134 32.75 -8.50 5.74
N HIS A 135 33.03 -7.39 5.06
CA HIS A 135 32.10 -6.78 4.10
C HIS A 135 32.80 -5.87 3.11
N GLY A 136 32.27 -5.71 1.92
CA GLY A 136 32.61 -4.64 0.99
C GLY A 136 32.19 -3.26 1.55
N PRO A 137 32.25 -2.18 0.76
CA PRO A 137 31.71 -0.90 1.20
C PRO A 137 30.19 -1.05 1.46
N VAL A 138 29.71 -0.52 2.60
CA VAL A 138 28.29 -0.58 2.98
C VAL A 138 27.76 0.83 3.20
N GLU A 139 26.61 1.12 2.63
CA GLU A 139 25.82 2.30 2.90
C GLU A 139 24.53 1.91 3.64
N GLY A 140 24.09 2.73 4.59
CA GLY A 140 22.80 2.62 5.25
C GLY A 140 21.97 3.84 4.90
N LEU A 141 20.81 3.65 4.28
CA LEU A 141 19.81 4.68 4.03
C LEU A 141 18.64 4.42 4.97
N ILE A 142 18.39 5.35 5.88
CA ILE A 142 17.26 5.27 6.81
C ILE A 142 16.32 6.43 6.47
N THR A 143 15.23 6.12 5.77
CA THR A 143 14.32 7.10 5.18
C THR A 143 13.36 7.70 6.20
N ALA A 144 12.88 8.89 5.88
CA ALA A 144 11.92 9.67 6.66
C ALA A 144 10.51 9.54 6.09
N ASP A 145 9.50 9.46 6.99
CA ASP A 145 8.08 9.58 6.65
C ASP A 145 7.59 8.66 5.52
N GLU A 146 8.02 7.39 5.57
CA GLU A 146 7.55 6.34 4.65
C GLU A 146 6.04 6.18 4.77
N GLU A 147 5.55 6.01 5.98
CA GLU A 147 4.17 5.64 6.35
C GLU A 147 3.12 6.70 5.96
N THR A 148 3.55 7.92 5.71
CA THR A 148 2.67 9.03 5.32
C THR A 148 2.76 9.40 3.85
N GLY A 149 3.67 8.74 3.09
CA GLY A 149 3.76 8.95 1.65
C GLY A 149 5.15 8.84 1.04
N MET A 150 6.08 8.11 1.69
CA MET A 150 7.45 7.89 1.20
C MET A 150 8.20 9.21 0.94
N PHE A 151 7.96 10.24 1.78
CA PHE A 151 8.48 11.59 1.53
C PHE A 151 10.00 11.62 1.47
N GLY A 152 10.68 10.96 2.41
CA GLY A 152 12.14 10.89 2.42
C GLY A 152 12.72 10.25 1.16
N ALA A 153 12.14 9.15 0.69
CA ALA A 153 12.56 8.49 -0.55
C ALA A 153 12.27 9.37 -1.78
N ASN A 154 11.12 10.07 -1.80
CA ASN A 154 10.77 11.01 -2.86
C ASN A 154 11.72 12.20 -2.95
N ASP A 155 12.20 12.69 -1.82
CA ASP A 155 13.08 13.87 -1.76
C ASP A 155 14.57 13.47 -1.69
N LEU A 156 14.91 12.18 -1.76
CA LEU A 156 16.29 11.68 -1.80
C LEU A 156 17.08 12.29 -2.97
N PRO A 157 18.20 12.99 -2.73
CA PRO A 157 19.01 13.58 -3.79
C PRO A 157 19.68 12.53 -4.69
N LYS A 158 19.89 12.90 -5.96
CA LYS A 158 20.69 12.07 -6.88
C LYS A 158 22.18 12.25 -6.61
N GLY A 159 22.93 11.14 -6.66
CA GLY A 159 24.40 11.16 -6.58
C GLY A 159 24.97 11.11 -5.15
N GLU A 160 24.16 11.02 -4.12
CA GLU A 160 24.62 10.82 -2.74
C GLU A 160 25.01 9.39 -2.43
N LEU A 161 24.29 8.42 -3.01
CA LEU A 161 24.51 7.00 -2.82
C LEU A 161 25.37 6.40 -3.93
N ASN A 162 26.18 5.41 -3.57
CA ASN A 162 27.04 4.67 -4.48
C ASN A 162 26.63 3.17 -4.58
N GLY A 163 25.51 2.79 -3.99
CA GLY A 163 25.04 1.41 -3.96
C GLY A 163 24.94 0.79 -5.35
N ASP A 164 25.60 -0.37 -5.54
CA ASP A 164 25.42 -1.24 -6.71
C ASP A 164 24.27 -2.21 -6.48
N ILE A 165 24.05 -2.59 -5.22
CA ILE A 165 23.02 -3.51 -4.73
C ILE A 165 22.25 -2.81 -3.61
N MET A 166 20.92 -2.92 -3.61
CA MET A 166 20.09 -2.47 -2.49
C MET A 166 19.38 -3.66 -1.83
N LEU A 167 19.58 -3.79 -0.53
CA LEU A 167 18.80 -4.65 0.35
C LEU A 167 17.82 -3.79 1.12
N ASN A 168 16.57 -3.74 0.68
CA ASN A 168 15.49 -3.14 1.45
C ASN A 168 15.10 -4.12 2.56
N LEU A 169 14.99 -3.62 3.80
CA LEU A 169 14.77 -4.46 4.99
C LEU A 169 13.34 -4.32 5.54
N ASP A 170 12.40 -4.07 4.64
CA ASP A 170 11.02 -3.72 4.96
C ASP A 170 10.00 -4.83 4.65
N SER A 171 10.47 -5.99 4.20
CA SER A 171 9.59 -7.13 3.98
C SER A 171 9.21 -7.80 5.32
N GLU A 172 7.93 -8.11 5.48
CA GLU A 172 7.33 -8.56 6.72
C GLU A 172 7.25 -10.09 6.88
N MET A 173 7.82 -10.85 5.96
CA MET A 173 7.69 -12.31 5.99
C MET A 173 9.01 -13.01 5.73
N TRP A 174 9.57 -13.63 6.76
CA TRP A 174 10.79 -14.42 6.63
C TRP A 174 10.65 -15.55 5.58
N GLY A 175 11.61 -15.59 4.69
CA GLY A 175 11.65 -16.57 3.60
C GLY A 175 10.91 -16.16 2.33
N LYS A 176 10.36 -14.95 2.30
CA LYS A 176 9.88 -14.28 1.08
C LYS A 176 10.88 -13.21 0.67
N PHE A 177 11.19 -13.17 -0.62
CA PHE A 177 11.99 -12.12 -1.24
C PHE A 177 11.10 -11.36 -2.22
N VAL A 178 10.90 -10.06 -1.97
CA VAL A 178 10.15 -9.20 -2.86
C VAL A 178 11.13 -8.60 -3.87
N ILE A 179 10.79 -8.70 -5.17
CA ILE A 179 11.65 -8.29 -6.28
C ILE A 179 10.96 -7.33 -7.25
N GLY A 180 9.82 -6.82 -6.86
CA GLY A 180 9.04 -5.87 -7.66
C GLY A 180 7.88 -5.32 -6.88
N SER A 181 7.45 -4.13 -7.25
CA SER A 181 6.31 -3.44 -6.65
C SER A 181 5.55 -2.60 -7.66
N ALA A 182 4.26 -2.35 -7.39
CA ALA A 182 3.51 -1.46 -8.25
C ALA A 182 3.71 0.00 -7.85
N GLY A 183 3.96 0.85 -8.84
CA GLY A 183 3.70 2.28 -8.74
C GLY A 183 2.21 2.58 -8.71
N GLY A 184 1.85 3.82 -8.53
CA GLY A 184 0.46 4.26 -8.50
C GLY A 184 0.27 5.65 -9.06
N VAL A 185 -0.97 5.96 -9.43
CA VAL A 185 -1.41 7.31 -9.80
C VAL A 185 -2.90 7.45 -9.53
N ASP A 186 -3.28 8.55 -8.90
CA ASP A 186 -4.67 8.92 -8.72
C ASP A 186 -5.21 9.55 -10.02
N VAL A 187 -6.38 9.10 -10.45
CA VAL A 187 -7.15 9.69 -11.55
C VAL A 187 -8.43 10.24 -10.95
N ASP A 188 -8.50 11.55 -10.84
CA ASP A 188 -9.67 12.29 -10.35
C ASP A 188 -10.48 12.83 -11.53
N THR A 189 -11.80 12.57 -11.53
CA THR A 189 -12.67 13.10 -12.58
C THR A 189 -13.79 13.93 -11.97
N THR A 190 -14.13 15.02 -12.63
CA THR A 190 -15.16 15.95 -12.16
C THR A 190 -16.03 16.47 -13.30
N LEU A 191 -17.31 16.71 -12.97
CA LEU A 191 -18.26 17.42 -13.83
C LEU A 191 -19.18 18.26 -12.97
N ASP A 192 -19.24 19.56 -13.25
CA ASP A 192 -20.25 20.44 -12.68
C ASP A 192 -21.42 20.56 -13.65
N TYR A 193 -22.65 20.44 -13.15
CA TYR A 193 -23.87 20.54 -13.95
C TYR A 193 -24.96 21.31 -13.19
N LYS A 194 -25.96 21.78 -13.91
CA LYS A 194 -27.15 22.41 -13.30
C LYS A 194 -28.23 21.35 -13.17
N GLU A 195 -28.66 21.07 -11.96
CA GLU A 195 -29.80 20.18 -11.69
C GLU A 195 -31.10 20.70 -12.34
N VAL A 196 -32.00 19.78 -12.63
CA VAL A 196 -33.36 20.07 -13.11
C VAL A 196 -34.39 19.77 -12.04
N GLU A 197 -35.57 20.40 -12.11
CA GLU A 197 -36.66 20.13 -11.18
C GLU A 197 -37.18 18.70 -11.36
N THR A 198 -37.39 17.99 -10.26
CA THR A 198 -38.06 16.69 -10.24
C THR A 198 -39.56 16.86 -10.50
N ASP A 199 -40.20 15.91 -11.18
CA ASP A 199 -41.66 15.90 -11.32
C ASP A 199 -42.29 15.76 -9.90
N PRO A 200 -43.14 16.68 -9.45
CA PRO A 200 -43.73 16.63 -8.12
C PRO A 200 -44.65 15.40 -7.90
N GLU A 201 -45.07 14.74 -8.96
CA GLU A 201 -45.86 13.51 -8.90
C GLU A 201 -45.02 12.24 -8.75
N ASP A 202 -43.71 12.34 -8.96
CA ASP A 202 -42.78 11.18 -8.79
C ASP A 202 -42.64 10.76 -7.32
N ALA A 203 -42.27 9.50 -7.17
CA ALA A 203 -41.80 8.94 -5.91
C ALA A 203 -40.28 8.78 -5.93
N ALA A 204 -39.68 8.65 -4.74
CA ALA A 204 -38.24 8.42 -4.63
C ALA A 204 -37.92 7.21 -3.77
N LEU A 205 -36.90 6.47 -4.22
CA LEU A 205 -36.29 5.36 -3.50
C LEU A 205 -34.80 5.63 -3.29
N LYS A 206 -34.33 5.31 -2.08
CA LYS A 206 -32.91 5.13 -1.81
C LYS A 206 -32.59 3.65 -1.94
N VAL A 207 -31.70 3.29 -2.83
CA VAL A 207 -31.20 1.92 -3.02
C VAL A 207 -29.83 1.79 -2.42
N THR A 208 -29.64 0.80 -1.56
CA THR A 208 -28.38 0.55 -0.85
C THR A 208 -27.86 -0.83 -1.18
N LEU A 209 -26.62 -0.89 -1.63
CA LEU A 209 -25.81 -2.10 -1.72
C LEU A 209 -24.70 -2.02 -0.66
N LYS A 210 -24.60 -3.03 0.21
CA LYS A 210 -23.59 -3.12 1.27
C LYS A 210 -23.30 -4.56 1.66
N GLY A 211 -22.39 -4.75 2.62
CA GLY A 211 -22.02 -6.08 3.10
C GLY A 211 -21.02 -6.82 2.21
N LEU A 212 -20.51 -6.16 1.16
CA LEU A 212 -19.44 -6.70 0.35
C LEU A 212 -18.12 -6.73 1.15
N ARG A 213 -17.24 -7.65 0.79
CA ARG A 213 -15.97 -7.90 1.48
C ARG A 213 -15.01 -6.71 1.41
N GLY A 214 -14.99 -5.99 0.27
CA GLY A 214 -14.03 -4.92 0.04
C GLY A 214 -12.59 -5.44 -0.01
N GLY A 215 -11.62 -4.61 0.40
CA GLY A 215 -10.21 -4.99 0.51
C GLY A 215 -9.24 -4.00 -0.11
N HIS A 216 -7.95 -4.32 -0.08
CA HIS A 216 -6.90 -3.47 -0.62
C HIS A 216 -6.91 -3.48 -2.15
N SER A 217 -6.95 -2.30 -2.78
CA SER A 217 -7.06 -2.14 -4.24
C SER A 217 -5.85 -2.64 -5.05
N GLY A 218 -4.78 -3.04 -4.40
CA GLY A 218 -3.61 -3.65 -5.02
C GLY A 218 -3.54 -5.14 -4.69
N LEU A 219 -3.26 -5.48 -3.45
CA LEU A 219 -2.97 -6.85 -3.02
C LEU A 219 -4.12 -7.84 -3.27
N GLU A 220 -5.37 -7.35 -3.29
CA GLU A 220 -6.57 -8.18 -3.39
C GLU A 220 -7.41 -7.92 -4.65
N ILE A 221 -6.93 -7.06 -5.56
CA ILE A 221 -7.67 -6.68 -6.78
C ILE A 221 -7.91 -7.86 -7.73
N HIS A 222 -7.06 -8.87 -7.68
CA HIS A 222 -7.15 -10.08 -8.54
C HIS A 222 -8.02 -11.19 -7.94
N GLU A 223 -8.48 -11.04 -6.71
CA GLU A 223 -9.27 -12.08 -6.03
C GLU A 223 -10.73 -12.15 -6.51
N GLY A 224 -11.13 -11.29 -7.44
CA GLY A 224 -12.49 -11.26 -7.99
C GLY A 224 -13.53 -10.67 -7.04
N ARG A 225 -13.11 -9.92 -6.01
CA ARG A 225 -14.02 -9.25 -5.06
C ARG A 225 -14.91 -8.25 -5.77
N ALA A 226 -16.15 -8.15 -5.32
CA ALA A 226 -17.13 -7.25 -5.91
C ALA A 226 -16.80 -5.78 -5.61
N ASN A 227 -16.92 -4.93 -6.64
CA ASN A 227 -16.87 -3.48 -6.51
C ASN A 227 -18.30 -2.93 -6.46
N ALA A 228 -18.70 -2.33 -5.34
CA ALA A 228 -20.07 -1.86 -5.12
C ALA A 228 -20.53 -0.85 -6.18
N ASN A 229 -19.64 0.01 -6.70
CA ASN A 229 -19.97 0.96 -7.76
C ASN A 229 -20.26 0.25 -9.09
N LYS A 230 -19.48 -0.78 -9.41
CA LYS A 230 -19.67 -1.57 -10.65
C LYS A 230 -20.91 -2.47 -10.61
N LEU A 231 -21.31 -2.93 -9.43
CA LEU A 231 -22.58 -3.64 -9.28
C LEU A 231 -23.77 -2.68 -9.33
N MET A 232 -23.69 -1.59 -8.58
CA MET A 232 -24.75 -0.60 -8.51
C MET A 232 -25.10 -0.02 -9.90
N VAL A 233 -24.11 0.23 -10.77
CA VAL A 233 -24.38 0.79 -12.11
C VAL A 233 -25.17 -0.14 -13.01
N ARG A 234 -25.02 -1.46 -12.84
CA ARG A 234 -25.80 -2.46 -13.60
C ARG A 234 -27.29 -2.31 -13.30
N PHE A 235 -27.62 -2.26 -12.00
CA PHE A 235 -28.99 -2.04 -11.53
C PHE A 235 -29.52 -0.66 -12.00
N VAL A 236 -28.77 0.42 -11.77
CA VAL A 236 -29.22 1.79 -12.08
C VAL A 236 -29.52 1.92 -13.57
N ARG A 237 -28.67 1.37 -14.43
CA ARG A 237 -28.89 1.36 -15.87
C ARG A 237 -30.22 0.70 -16.24
N GLU A 238 -30.48 -0.50 -15.73
CA GLU A 238 -31.71 -1.22 -16.04
C GLU A 238 -32.95 -0.51 -15.45
N ALA A 239 -32.85 0.07 -14.24
CA ALA A 239 -33.93 0.86 -13.67
C ALA A 239 -34.28 2.10 -14.52
N ILE A 240 -33.27 2.77 -15.13
CA ILE A 240 -33.47 3.87 -16.05
C ILE A 240 -34.18 3.36 -17.32
N GLU A 241 -33.70 2.27 -17.92
CA GLU A 241 -34.16 1.74 -19.19
C GLU A 241 -35.58 1.11 -19.10
N THR A 242 -35.94 0.50 -17.95
CA THR A 242 -37.17 -0.30 -17.82
C THR A 242 -38.22 0.29 -16.90
N CYS A 243 -37.83 1.13 -15.96
CA CYS A 243 -38.73 1.71 -14.95
C CYS A 243 -38.80 3.25 -14.98
N GLU A 244 -38.27 3.87 -16.00
CA GLU A 244 -38.22 5.35 -16.15
C GLU A 244 -37.60 6.03 -14.95
N ALA A 245 -36.64 5.36 -14.29
CA ALA A 245 -35.95 5.91 -13.12
C ALA A 245 -35.00 7.05 -13.52
N ARG A 246 -34.85 8.02 -12.60
CA ARG A 246 -33.98 9.17 -12.79
C ARG A 246 -33.01 9.26 -11.62
N LEU A 247 -31.75 9.55 -11.93
CA LEU A 247 -30.70 9.68 -10.92
C LEU A 247 -30.80 11.02 -10.18
N VAL A 248 -30.80 10.98 -8.87
CA VAL A 248 -30.69 12.15 -8.01
C VAL A 248 -29.30 12.26 -7.40
N SER A 249 -28.82 11.17 -6.79
CA SER A 249 -27.52 11.17 -6.13
C SER A 249 -26.87 9.78 -6.14
N TRP A 250 -25.55 9.78 -6.00
CA TRP A 250 -24.74 8.58 -5.83
C TRP A 250 -23.65 8.79 -4.79
N ASN A 251 -23.52 7.87 -3.83
CA ASN A 251 -22.45 7.86 -2.84
C ASN A 251 -21.91 6.43 -2.72
N GLY A 252 -20.75 6.16 -3.33
CA GLY A 252 -20.14 4.84 -3.33
C GLY A 252 -18.65 4.88 -3.04
N GLY A 253 -18.21 4.05 -2.08
CA GLY A 253 -16.84 4.03 -1.60
C GLY A 253 -16.43 5.22 -0.75
N ASN A 254 -15.34 5.09 0.00
CA ASN A 254 -14.85 6.12 0.93
C ASN A 254 -13.32 6.25 0.98
N MET A 255 -12.59 5.29 0.44
CA MET A 255 -11.12 5.29 0.42
C MET A 255 -10.59 4.97 -0.98
N ARG A 256 -9.60 5.76 -1.45
CA ARG A 256 -9.03 5.62 -2.80
C ARG A 256 -8.31 4.28 -3.04
N ASN A 257 -7.70 3.75 -2.01
CA ASN A 257 -6.91 2.52 -2.05
C ASN A 257 -7.67 1.27 -1.59
N ALA A 258 -8.99 1.35 -1.46
CA ALA A 258 -9.86 0.24 -1.09
C ALA A 258 -10.85 -0.09 -2.21
N ILE A 259 -11.15 -1.38 -2.38
CA ILE A 259 -12.27 -1.85 -3.21
C ILE A 259 -13.56 -1.43 -2.49
N PRO A 260 -14.46 -0.65 -3.12
CA PRO A 260 -15.65 -0.16 -2.46
C PRO A 260 -16.61 -1.30 -2.10
N PHE A 261 -16.95 -1.40 -0.83
CA PHE A 261 -17.82 -2.44 -0.27
C PHE A 261 -19.27 -1.97 -0.06
N LYS A 262 -19.54 -0.69 -0.34
CA LYS A 262 -20.86 -0.07 -0.20
C LYS A 262 -21.07 0.99 -1.27
N ALA A 263 -22.32 1.04 -1.81
CA ALA A 263 -22.81 2.13 -2.65
C ALA A 263 -24.27 2.41 -2.32
N GLU A 264 -24.67 3.67 -2.41
CA GLU A 264 -26.02 4.15 -2.20
C GLU A 264 -26.39 5.09 -3.35
N VAL A 265 -27.61 4.93 -3.88
CA VAL A 265 -28.17 5.84 -4.90
C VAL A 265 -29.56 6.30 -4.48
N VAL A 266 -29.92 7.51 -4.85
CA VAL A 266 -31.31 7.98 -4.77
C VAL A 266 -31.83 8.12 -6.21
N LEU A 267 -32.97 7.49 -6.46
CA LEU A 267 -33.65 7.51 -7.75
C LEU A 267 -35.07 8.07 -7.55
N THR A 268 -35.51 8.88 -8.51
CA THR A 268 -36.93 9.25 -8.70
C THR A 268 -37.54 8.41 -9.81
N MET A 269 -38.83 8.17 -9.78
CA MET A 269 -39.59 7.44 -10.80
C MET A 269 -41.08 7.74 -10.70
N PRO A 270 -41.86 7.50 -11.76
CA PRO A 270 -43.32 7.50 -11.70
C PRO A 270 -43.82 6.61 -10.56
N LYS A 271 -44.83 7.05 -9.79
CA LYS A 271 -45.35 6.31 -8.61
C LYS A 271 -45.74 4.88 -8.91
N GLU A 272 -46.28 4.63 -10.12
CA GLU A 272 -46.65 3.30 -10.60
C GLU A 272 -45.45 2.36 -10.79
N ASN A 273 -44.28 2.90 -11.02
CA ASN A 273 -43.05 2.10 -11.26
C ASN A 273 -42.28 1.73 -9.95
N VAL A 274 -42.70 2.24 -8.80
CA VAL A 274 -42.03 1.97 -7.51
C VAL A 274 -41.91 0.49 -7.21
N GLU A 275 -42.99 -0.28 -7.41
CA GLU A 275 -42.97 -1.74 -7.15
C GLU A 275 -42.14 -2.50 -8.19
N ALA A 276 -42.07 -2.00 -9.43
CA ALA A 276 -41.19 -2.56 -10.45
C ALA A 276 -39.71 -2.37 -10.10
N VAL A 277 -39.31 -1.17 -9.62
CA VAL A 277 -37.94 -0.92 -9.14
C VAL A 277 -37.58 -1.78 -7.95
N LYS A 278 -38.50 -2.00 -6.99
CA LYS A 278 -38.25 -2.90 -5.86
C LYS A 278 -38.09 -4.37 -6.29
N ALA A 279 -38.92 -4.83 -7.22
CA ALA A 279 -38.77 -6.18 -7.81
C ALA A 279 -37.40 -6.32 -8.50
N LEU A 280 -36.98 -5.29 -9.26
CA LEU A 280 -35.68 -5.26 -9.91
C LEU A 280 -34.51 -5.31 -8.89
N VAL A 281 -34.66 -4.67 -7.72
CA VAL A 281 -33.68 -4.80 -6.63
C VAL A 281 -33.58 -6.23 -6.12
N ASP A 282 -34.73 -6.92 -5.94
CA ASP A 282 -34.74 -8.31 -5.48
C ASP A 282 -34.13 -9.25 -6.54
N ASP A 283 -34.41 -9.03 -7.82
CA ASP A 283 -33.84 -9.80 -8.93
C ASP A 283 -32.31 -9.61 -9.00
N TRP A 284 -31.82 -8.39 -8.99
CA TRP A 284 -30.37 -8.11 -8.98
C TRP A 284 -29.67 -8.61 -7.73
N LYS A 285 -30.35 -8.62 -6.57
CA LYS A 285 -29.81 -9.22 -5.37
C LYS A 285 -29.53 -10.71 -5.56
N ALA A 286 -30.49 -11.43 -6.11
CA ALA A 286 -30.36 -12.87 -6.39
C ALA A 286 -29.23 -13.12 -7.41
N ASP A 287 -29.12 -12.30 -8.46
CA ASP A 287 -28.06 -12.41 -9.45
C ASP A 287 -26.68 -12.14 -8.83
N PHE A 288 -26.52 -11.12 -8.00
CA PHE A 288 -25.27 -10.82 -7.33
C PHE A 288 -24.88 -11.93 -6.33
N GLU A 289 -25.84 -12.47 -5.57
CA GLU A 289 -25.60 -13.60 -4.65
C GLU A 289 -25.14 -14.87 -5.40
N ASP A 290 -25.67 -15.17 -6.59
CA ASP A 290 -25.20 -16.30 -7.41
C ASP A 290 -23.85 -16.03 -8.07
N GLU A 291 -23.64 -14.85 -8.63
CA GLU A 291 -22.40 -14.46 -9.33
C GLU A 291 -21.19 -14.47 -8.39
N TYR A 292 -21.38 -14.00 -7.14
CA TYR A 292 -20.31 -13.85 -6.15
C TYR A 292 -20.35 -14.86 -5.00
N LYS A 293 -21.13 -15.92 -5.10
CA LYS A 293 -21.38 -16.92 -4.03
C LYS A 293 -20.15 -17.55 -3.37
N TYR A 294 -19.00 -17.54 -4.05
CA TYR A 294 -17.73 -18.08 -3.52
C TYR A 294 -16.80 -17.01 -2.93
N ILE A 295 -17.19 -15.74 -3.02
CA ILE A 295 -16.34 -14.62 -2.65
C ILE A 295 -17.03 -13.72 -1.61
N GLU A 296 -18.31 -13.39 -1.84
CA GLU A 296 -19.09 -12.48 -1.01
C GLU A 296 -20.12 -13.29 -0.18
N GLU A 297 -20.03 -13.17 1.14
CA GLU A 297 -20.88 -13.97 2.05
C GLU A 297 -22.16 -13.25 2.51
N ASN A 298 -22.18 -11.90 2.45
CA ASN A 298 -23.20 -11.09 3.11
C ASN A 298 -23.69 -9.94 2.23
N ILE A 299 -24.15 -10.23 1.02
CA ILE A 299 -24.69 -9.19 0.12
C ILE A 299 -26.04 -8.71 0.66
N GLU A 300 -26.11 -7.44 1.04
CA GLU A 300 -27.34 -6.74 1.36
C GLU A 300 -27.67 -5.75 0.25
N PHE A 301 -28.75 -5.97 -0.50
CA PHE A 301 -29.23 -5.08 -1.54
C PHE A 301 -30.71 -4.82 -1.32
N PHE A 302 -31.10 -3.57 -1.10
CA PHE A 302 -32.48 -3.23 -0.74
C PHE A 302 -32.82 -1.78 -1.09
N ALA A 303 -34.13 -1.50 -1.23
CA ALA A 303 -34.67 -0.16 -1.49
C ALA A 303 -35.55 0.31 -0.35
N GLU A 304 -35.40 1.58 0.00
CA GLU A 304 -36.20 2.27 1.03
C GLU A 304 -36.87 3.50 0.41
N LYS A 305 -38.15 3.73 0.75
CA LYS A 305 -38.85 4.95 0.32
C LYS A 305 -38.29 6.15 1.07
N VAL A 306 -37.97 7.21 0.32
CA VAL A 306 -37.50 8.50 0.87
C VAL A 306 -38.43 9.63 0.40
N GLU A 307 -38.27 10.82 1.00
CA GLU A 307 -38.92 12.03 0.54
C GLU A 307 -38.41 12.35 -0.88
N THR A 308 -39.33 12.69 -1.80
CA THR A 308 -38.97 13.02 -3.19
C THR A 308 -38.12 14.29 -3.20
N PRO A 309 -36.87 14.24 -3.69
CA PRO A 309 -36.00 15.40 -3.82
C PRO A 309 -36.59 16.43 -4.78
N LYS A 310 -36.26 17.70 -4.58
CA LYS A 310 -36.75 18.81 -5.42
C LYS A 310 -36.08 18.87 -6.78
N THR A 311 -34.87 18.32 -6.86
CA THR A 311 -34.03 18.36 -8.07
C THR A 311 -33.39 17.02 -8.34
N GLU A 312 -33.04 16.76 -9.59
CA GLU A 312 -32.41 15.54 -10.06
C GLU A 312 -31.38 15.85 -11.16
N VAL A 313 -30.58 14.87 -11.53
CA VAL A 313 -29.57 14.96 -12.60
C VAL A 313 -30.28 15.09 -13.96
N PRO A 314 -29.89 16.06 -14.85
CA PRO A 314 -30.43 16.13 -16.23
C PRO A 314 -30.19 14.81 -16.97
N VAL A 315 -31.17 14.42 -17.81
CA VAL A 315 -31.14 13.13 -18.58
C VAL A 315 -29.81 12.94 -19.31
N GLU A 316 -29.39 13.91 -20.08
CA GLU A 316 -28.17 13.82 -20.90
C GLU A 316 -26.91 13.62 -20.01
N ILE A 317 -26.86 14.30 -18.86
CA ILE A 317 -25.76 14.14 -17.90
C ILE A 317 -25.83 12.77 -17.23
N GLN A 318 -27.03 12.35 -16.81
CA GLN A 318 -27.27 11.02 -16.25
C GLN A 318 -26.75 9.92 -17.19
N ASP A 319 -27.20 9.93 -18.44
CA ASP A 319 -26.88 8.90 -19.40
C ASP A 319 -25.37 8.82 -19.66
N ASN A 320 -24.72 9.99 -19.83
CA ASN A 320 -23.26 10.06 -19.98
C ASN A 320 -22.51 9.54 -18.76
N LEU A 321 -22.95 9.88 -17.54
CA LEU A 321 -22.33 9.42 -16.30
C LEU A 321 -22.52 7.91 -16.11
N ILE A 322 -23.71 7.39 -16.34
CA ILE A 322 -24.00 5.94 -16.22
C ILE A 322 -23.19 5.16 -17.25
N ASP A 323 -23.11 5.60 -18.50
CA ASP A 323 -22.29 4.98 -19.54
C ASP A 323 -20.80 5.00 -19.15
N ALA A 324 -20.29 6.11 -18.61
CA ALA A 324 -18.90 6.22 -18.17
C ALA A 324 -18.59 5.29 -16.98
N ILE A 325 -19.46 5.24 -15.96
CA ILE A 325 -19.30 4.34 -14.82
C ILE A 325 -19.36 2.87 -15.28
N TYR A 326 -20.24 2.56 -16.21
CA TYR A 326 -20.40 1.21 -16.76
C TYR A 326 -19.17 0.79 -17.57
N ALA A 327 -18.70 1.67 -18.49
CA ALA A 327 -17.63 1.39 -19.43
C ALA A 327 -16.21 1.50 -18.82
N CYS A 328 -16.00 2.36 -17.81
CA CYS A 328 -14.65 2.55 -17.26
C CYS A 328 -14.07 1.24 -16.73
N HIS A 329 -12.79 1.04 -17.00
CA HIS A 329 -12.09 -0.16 -16.55
C HIS A 329 -12.02 -0.21 -15.02
N ASN A 330 -12.24 -1.39 -14.44
CA ASN A 330 -12.04 -1.70 -13.03
C ASN A 330 -11.53 -3.13 -12.87
N GLY A 331 -10.53 -3.34 -12.04
CA GLY A 331 -9.90 -4.64 -11.83
C GLY A 331 -8.55 -4.77 -12.54
N VAL A 332 -8.15 -5.99 -12.84
CA VAL A 332 -6.88 -6.31 -13.50
C VAL A 332 -6.92 -5.94 -14.97
N VAL A 333 -5.93 -5.13 -15.42
CA VAL A 333 -5.70 -4.81 -16.83
C VAL A 333 -4.77 -5.86 -17.46
N ARG A 334 -3.69 -6.22 -16.73
CA ARG A 334 -2.66 -7.15 -17.21
C ARG A 334 -1.97 -7.87 -16.06
N MET A 335 -1.59 -9.14 -16.29
CA MET A 335 -0.72 -9.91 -15.40
C MET A 335 0.73 -9.82 -15.87
N ILE A 336 1.70 -10.06 -14.98
CA ILE A 336 3.13 -10.10 -15.33
C ILE A 336 3.42 -11.39 -16.11
N PRO A 337 3.91 -11.34 -17.37
CA PRO A 337 4.12 -12.56 -18.15
C PRO A 337 5.14 -13.56 -17.53
N ALA A 338 6.16 -13.05 -16.83
CA ALA A 338 7.15 -13.86 -16.14
C ALA A 338 6.64 -14.46 -14.81
N TYR A 339 5.57 -13.91 -14.26
CA TYR A 339 4.91 -14.31 -13.01
C TYR A 339 3.39 -14.30 -13.21
N PRO A 340 2.81 -15.34 -13.82
CA PRO A 340 1.42 -15.32 -14.33
C PRO A 340 0.34 -15.08 -13.25
N ASP A 341 0.66 -15.36 -12.00
CA ASP A 341 -0.24 -15.17 -10.86
C ASP A 341 -0.12 -13.78 -10.22
N VAL A 342 0.74 -12.90 -10.78
CA VAL A 342 0.99 -11.57 -10.25
C VAL A 342 0.43 -10.49 -11.17
N VAL A 343 -0.31 -9.56 -10.58
CA VAL A 343 -0.87 -8.40 -11.31
C VAL A 343 0.25 -7.44 -11.70
N GLU A 344 0.31 -7.07 -12.98
CA GLU A 344 1.18 -6.00 -13.48
C GLU A 344 0.47 -4.65 -13.35
N THR A 345 -0.76 -4.56 -13.92
CA THR A 345 -1.50 -3.31 -14.05
C THR A 345 -2.95 -3.51 -13.65
N SER A 346 -3.48 -2.59 -12.87
CA SER A 346 -4.89 -2.58 -12.44
C SER A 346 -5.43 -1.17 -12.31
N SER A 347 -6.77 -1.06 -12.25
CA SER A 347 -7.47 0.15 -11.86
C SER A 347 -8.59 -0.19 -10.87
N ASN A 348 -8.87 0.71 -9.95
CA ASN A 348 -9.94 0.57 -8.96
C ASN A 348 -10.81 1.82 -8.95
N LEU A 349 -12.06 1.69 -9.40
CA LEU A 349 -13.08 2.74 -9.29
C LEU A 349 -13.52 2.84 -7.82
N ALA A 350 -12.75 3.61 -7.06
CA ALA A 350 -12.79 3.61 -5.60
C ALA A 350 -13.96 4.43 -5.04
N ILE A 351 -14.17 5.64 -5.57
CA ILE A 351 -15.16 6.58 -5.01
C ILE A 351 -15.97 7.17 -6.14
N ILE A 352 -17.28 7.18 -5.95
CA ILE A 352 -18.23 7.95 -6.78
C ILE A 352 -19.06 8.84 -5.86
N LYS A 353 -19.12 10.12 -6.16
CA LYS A 353 -20.04 11.09 -5.56
C LYS A 353 -20.74 11.89 -6.65
N ILE A 354 -22.06 11.82 -6.65
CA ILE A 354 -22.92 12.63 -7.53
C ILE A 354 -23.97 13.26 -6.61
N GLU A 355 -23.88 14.55 -6.42
CA GLU A 355 -24.80 15.31 -5.56
C GLU A 355 -24.64 16.82 -5.78
N ASN A 356 -25.70 17.59 -5.54
CA ASN A 356 -25.67 19.05 -5.53
C ASN A 356 -25.05 19.68 -6.80
N GLY A 357 -25.40 19.16 -7.97
CA GLY A 357 -24.91 19.68 -9.24
C GLY A 357 -23.44 19.35 -9.56
N LYS A 358 -22.87 18.36 -8.88
CA LYS A 358 -21.50 17.92 -9.10
C LYS A 358 -21.38 16.40 -9.14
N ALA A 359 -20.66 15.90 -10.12
CA ALA A 359 -20.16 14.52 -10.16
C ALA A 359 -18.64 14.52 -9.94
N ALA A 360 -18.15 13.65 -9.06
CA ALA A 360 -16.72 13.49 -8.77
C ALA A 360 -16.40 12.02 -8.53
N PHE A 361 -15.44 11.47 -9.30
CA PHE A 361 -14.99 10.09 -9.15
C PHE A 361 -13.50 10.06 -8.84
N LYS A 362 -13.08 9.04 -8.09
CA LYS A 362 -11.68 8.79 -7.78
C LYS A 362 -11.32 7.36 -8.16
N ILE A 363 -10.30 7.23 -8.99
CA ILE A 363 -9.79 5.95 -9.46
C ILE A 363 -8.31 5.87 -9.10
N LEU A 364 -7.86 4.75 -8.56
CA LEU A 364 -6.46 4.47 -8.35
C LEU A 364 -5.98 3.48 -9.41
N VAL A 365 -5.01 3.89 -10.22
CA VAL A 365 -4.30 3.04 -11.16
C VAL A 365 -3.00 2.56 -10.50
N ARG A 366 -2.67 1.28 -10.65
CA ARG A 366 -1.41 0.69 -10.21
C ARG A 366 -0.74 -0.05 -11.35
N SER A 367 0.59 0.04 -11.45
CA SER A 367 1.39 -0.77 -12.36
C SER A 367 2.84 -0.87 -11.92
N SER A 368 3.47 -2.04 -12.13
CA SER A 368 4.92 -2.18 -12.00
C SER A 368 5.68 -1.56 -13.17
N ARG A 369 4.97 -1.19 -14.26
CA ARG A 369 5.53 -0.63 -15.50
C ARG A 369 4.94 0.75 -15.79
N GLU A 370 5.80 1.73 -16.09
CA GLU A 370 5.38 3.10 -16.38
C GLU A 370 4.54 3.20 -17.65
N ASP A 371 4.95 2.53 -18.74
CA ASP A 371 4.23 2.55 -20.02
C ASP A 371 2.80 1.96 -19.91
N MET A 372 2.61 0.96 -19.06
CA MET A 372 1.30 0.37 -18.80
C MET A 372 0.46 1.18 -17.80
N LYS A 373 1.10 1.87 -16.85
CA LYS A 373 0.44 2.86 -16.00
C LYS A 373 -0.15 3.98 -16.85
N ASP A 374 0.66 4.56 -17.75
CA ASP A 374 0.22 5.58 -18.71
C ASP A 374 -0.90 5.09 -19.62
N TYR A 375 -0.82 3.86 -20.11
CA TYR A 375 -1.88 3.26 -20.94
C TYR A 375 -3.21 3.17 -20.18
N ALA A 376 -3.19 2.69 -18.94
CA ALA A 376 -4.40 2.59 -18.12
C ALA A 376 -5.00 3.96 -17.80
N VAL A 377 -4.16 4.95 -17.47
CA VAL A 377 -4.60 6.35 -17.28
C VAL A 377 -5.27 6.89 -18.52
N LYS A 378 -4.64 6.77 -19.69
CA LYS A 378 -5.20 7.26 -20.98
C LYS A 378 -6.50 6.56 -21.34
N THR A 379 -6.66 5.29 -20.99
CA THR A 379 -7.92 4.56 -21.18
C THR A 379 -9.05 5.19 -20.35
N LEU A 380 -8.77 5.50 -19.07
CA LEU A 380 -9.73 6.18 -18.19
C LEU A 380 -10.00 7.63 -18.64
N GLU A 381 -8.95 8.38 -19.00
CA GLU A 381 -9.10 9.73 -19.57
C GLU A 381 -10.02 9.73 -20.79
N SER A 382 -9.83 8.78 -21.72
CA SER A 382 -10.66 8.65 -22.91
C SER A 382 -12.12 8.38 -22.55
N CYS A 383 -12.36 7.47 -21.59
CA CYS A 383 -13.70 7.11 -21.13
C CYS A 383 -14.43 8.33 -20.54
N PHE A 384 -13.80 9.02 -19.59
CA PHE A 384 -14.44 10.14 -18.90
C PHE A 384 -14.51 11.42 -19.71
N ASN A 385 -13.56 11.68 -20.60
CA ASN A 385 -13.64 12.78 -21.57
C ASN A 385 -14.82 12.62 -22.53
N MET A 386 -15.12 11.40 -22.98
CA MET A 386 -16.32 11.14 -23.81
C MET A 386 -17.62 11.45 -23.05
N ALA A 387 -17.63 11.30 -21.73
CA ALA A 387 -18.76 11.68 -20.88
C ALA A 387 -18.78 13.18 -20.50
N GLY A 388 -17.86 13.98 -21.05
CA GLY A 388 -17.77 15.42 -20.78
C GLY A 388 -17.16 15.79 -19.43
N MET A 389 -16.53 14.82 -18.72
CA MET A 389 -15.88 15.06 -17.44
C MET A 389 -14.47 15.64 -17.62
N LYS A 390 -14.05 16.50 -16.71
CA LYS A 390 -12.64 16.91 -16.58
C LYS A 390 -11.87 15.78 -15.87
N VAL A 391 -10.68 15.45 -16.37
CA VAL A 391 -9.80 14.43 -15.78
C VAL A 391 -8.50 15.08 -15.35
N GLU A 392 -8.05 14.79 -14.13
CA GLU A 392 -6.80 15.25 -13.55
C GLU A 392 -6.08 14.06 -12.91
N THR A 393 -4.75 14.04 -12.98
CA THR A 393 -3.93 13.02 -12.34
C THR A 393 -3.08 13.64 -11.24
N SER A 394 -2.85 12.89 -10.17
CA SER A 394 -2.01 13.35 -9.05
C SER A 394 -1.36 12.18 -8.32
N GLY A 395 -0.39 12.47 -7.44
CA GLY A 395 0.22 11.47 -6.56
C GLY A 395 0.89 10.32 -7.31
N SER A 396 1.45 10.58 -8.51
CA SER A 396 2.14 9.55 -9.30
C SER A 396 3.48 9.20 -8.66
N TYR A 397 3.72 7.89 -8.50
CA TYR A 397 5.02 7.32 -8.14
C TYR A 397 5.30 6.09 -9.01
N GLY A 398 6.60 5.78 -9.21
CA GLY A 398 7.05 4.74 -10.11
C GLY A 398 6.80 3.33 -9.61
N GLY A 399 6.81 2.37 -10.53
CA GLY A 399 6.83 0.96 -10.25
C GLY A 399 8.25 0.40 -10.22
N TRP A 400 8.38 -0.78 -9.64
CA TRP A 400 9.60 -1.56 -9.66
C TRP A 400 9.34 -2.85 -10.45
N ASP A 401 9.80 -2.86 -11.71
CA ASP A 401 9.65 -4.01 -12.61
C ASP A 401 10.55 -5.16 -12.15
N PRO A 402 10.01 -6.37 -11.94
CA PRO A 402 10.78 -7.47 -11.38
C PRO A 402 11.87 -7.97 -12.34
N ASN A 403 13.10 -8.14 -11.83
CA ASN A 403 14.20 -8.75 -12.57
C ASN A 403 14.43 -10.21 -12.13
N PRO A 404 13.91 -11.22 -12.86
CA PRO A 404 14.10 -12.62 -12.50
C PRO A 404 15.56 -13.10 -12.63
N ASN A 405 16.43 -12.32 -13.31
CA ASN A 405 17.85 -12.63 -13.50
C ASN A 405 18.77 -11.83 -12.55
N SER A 406 18.21 -11.19 -11.53
CA SER A 406 18.96 -10.46 -10.52
C SER A 406 20.07 -11.32 -9.90
N GLU A 407 21.30 -10.77 -9.86
CA GLU A 407 22.46 -11.45 -9.27
C GLU A 407 22.28 -11.60 -7.75
N ILE A 408 21.80 -10.53 -7.10
CA ILE A 408 21.56 -10.55 -5.65
C ILE A 408 20.41 -11.49 -5.28
N LEU A 409 19.34 -11.56 -6.08
CA LEU A 409 18.26 -12.52 -5.86
C LEU A 409 18.76 -13.97 -5.92
N ASN A 410 19.55 -14.30 -6.94
CA ASN A 410 20.09 -15.65 -7.10
C ASN A 410 21.02 -16.03 -5.94
N MET A 411 21.83 -15.10 -5.46
CA MET A 411 22.66 -15.27 -4.29
C MET A 411 21.82 -15.50 -3.02
N LEU A 412 20.82 -14.65 -2.77
CA LEU A 412 19.92 -14.77 -1.61
C LEU A 412 19.19 -16.11 -1.61
N LYS A 413 18.65 -16.55 -2.75
CA LYS A 413 17.98 -17.86 -2.89
C LYS A 413 18.92 -19.02 -2.54
N ARG A 414 20.17 -18.99 -3.03
CA ARG A 414 21.17 -20.02 -2.73
C ARG A 414 21.49 -20.05 -1.24
N ILE A 415 21.87 -18.91 -0.65
CA ILE A 415 22.22 -18.83 0.78
C ILE A 415 21.02 -19.24 1.66
N TYR A 416 19.83 -18.79 1.32
CA TYR A 416 18.62 -19.15 2.08
C TYR A 416 18.37 -20.67 2.05
N LYS A 417 18.50 -21.30 0.88
CA LYS A 417 18.35 -22.75 0.71
C LYS A 417 19.40 -23.53 1.51
N GLU A 418 20.66 -23.08 1.48
CA GLU A 418 21.77 -23.69 2.25
C GLU A 418 21.51 -23.60 3.76
N GLN A 419 21.01 -22.47 4.25
CA GLN A 419 20.75 -22.25 5.67
C GLN A 419 19.47 -22.92 6.19
N ASN A 420 18.43 -23.05 5.36
CA ASN A 420 17.09 -23.45 5.79
C ASN A 420 16.61 -24.79 5.19
N GLY A 421 17.33 -25.37 4.23
CA GLY A 421 16.98 -26.64 3.60
C GLY A 421 15.75 -26.58 2.68
N LYS A 422 15.24 -25.39 2.38
CA LYS A 422 14.06 -25.16 1.52
C LYS A 422 14.25 -23.93 0.63
N GLU A 423 13.51 -23.86 -0.47
CA GLU A 423 13.53 -22.70 -1.36
C GLU A 423 12.87 -21.49 -0.69
N ALA A 424 13.37 -20.30 -1.00
CA ALA A 424 12.70 -19.05 -0.69
C ALA A 424 11.52 -18.82 -1.65
N ILE A 425 10.51 -18.12 -1.18
CA ILE A 425 9.40 -17.65 -2.03
C ILE A 425 9.84 -16.33 -2.66
N VAL A 426 9.74 -16.23 -3.98
CA VAL A 426 9.96 -14.97 -4.70
C VAL A 426 8.58 -14.35 -4.97
N GLN A 427 8.42 -13.09 -4.62
CA GLN A 427 7.16 -12.38 -4.69
C GLN A 427 7.33 -11.02 -5.38
N VAL A 428 6.27 -10.57 -6.02
CA VAL A 428 6.09 -9.20 -6.50
C VAL A 428 4.83 -8.66 -5.85
N ASP A 429 4.92 -7.51 -5.22
CA ASP A 429 3.79 -6.92 -4.53
C ASP A 429 3.08 -5.89 -5.41
N HIS A 430 1.78 -6.02 -5.56
CA HIS A 430 0.98 -5.04 -6.30
C HIS A 430 0.56 -3.87 -5.38
N ALA A 431 1.55 -3.35 -4.63
CA ALA A 431 1.46 -2.20 -3.72
C ALA A 431 2.74 -1.36 -3.85
N GLY A 432 2.75 -0.15 -3.31
CA GLY A 432 3.93 0.72 -3.32
C GLY A 432 4.99 0.24 -2.31
N LEU A 433 6.26 0.37 -2.68
CA LEU A 433 7.42 0.19 -1.81
C LEU A 433 8.45 1.29 -2.13
N GLU A 434 9.20 1.74 -1.14
CA GLU A 434 10.25 2.76 -1.34
C GLU A 434 11.30 2.36 -2.38
N CYS A 435 11.49 1.04 -2.57
CA CYS A 435 12.37 0.52 -3.62
C CYS A 435 12.08 1.13 -4.99
N SER A 436 10.81 1.29 -5.35
CA SER A 436 10.41 1.86 -6.64
C SER A 436 10.81 3.32 -6.76
N VAL A 437 10.60 4.10 -5.71
CA VAL A 437 10.91 5.53 -5.65
C VAL A 437 12.42 5.77 -5.69
N ILE A 438 13.19 4.96 -4.96
CA ILE A 438 14.65 5.03 -4.95
C ILE A 438 15.21 4.66 -6.32
N LEU A 439 14.66 3.64 -6.98
CA LEU A 439 15.08 3.19 -8.31
C LEU A 439 14.83 4.23 -9.41
N GLU A 440 13.85 5.14 -9.28
CA GLU A 440 13.71 6.27 -10.20
C GLU A 440 14.96 7.19 -10.23
N LYS A 441 15.66 7.27 -9.12
CA LYS A 441 16.86 8.10 -8.97
C LYS A 441 18.15 7.33 -9.18
N TYR A 442 18.14 6.04 -8.88
CA TYR A 442 19.28 5.12 -8.95
C TYR A 442 18.91 3.84 -9.74
N PRO A 443 18.60 3.96 -11.05
CA PRO A 443 17.99 2.89 -11.85
C PRO A 443 18.89 1.67 -12.12
N ASN A 444 20.16 1.74 -11.79
CA ASN A 444 21.13 0.67 -12.04
C ASN A 444 21.35 -0.24 -10.81
N MET A 445 20.71 0.01 -9.69
CA MET A 445 20.81 -0.85 -8.51
C MET A 445 20.10 -2.19 -8.73
N ASP A 446 20.72 -3.27 -8.32
CA ASP A 446 20.07 -4.58 -8.22
C ASP A 446 19.41 -4.71 -6.84
N VAL A 447 18.09 -4.87 -6.79
CA VAL A 447 17.29 -4.66 -5.57
C VAL A 447 16.53 -5.91 -5.17
N VAL A 448 16.54 -6.22 -3.87
CA VAL A 448 15.66 -7.22 -3.26
C VAL A 448 15.20 -6.69 -1.89
N SER A 449 13.91 -6.87 -1.59
CA SER A 449 13.37 -6.63 -0.25
C SER A 449 13.24 -7.95 0.52
N LEU A 450 13.64 -7.93 1.78
CA LEU A 450 13.62 -9.07 2.70
C LEU A 450 13.50 -8.58 4.15
N GLY A 451 13.06 -9.47 5.05
CA GLY A 451 12.92 -9.12 6.47
C GLY A 451 12.55 -10.29 7.36
N PRO A 452 12.50 -10.10 8.67
CA PRO A 452 11.93 -11.07 9.61
C PRO A 452 10.41 -11.12 9.51
N THR A 453 9.76 -12.04 10.22
CA THR A 453 8.31 -12.12 10.23
C THR A 453 7.70 -11.11 11.19
N LEU A 454 6.93 -10.18 10.64
CA LEU A 454 6.06 -9.24 11.34
C LEU A 454 4.60 -9.58 11.01
N LEU A 455 3.69 -9.37 11.93
CA LEU A 455 2.26 -9.52 11.69
C LEU A 455 1.49 -8.34 12.25
N SER A 456 0.44 -7.98 11.52
CA SER A 456 -0.48 -6.89 11.88
C SER A 456 0.21 -5.53 12.09
N PRO A 457 1.14 -5.10 11.20
CA PRO A 457 1.69 -3.75 11.28
C PRO A 457 0.58 -2.71 11.30
N HIS A 458 0.89 -1.47 11.67
CA HIS A 458 -0.05 -0.34 11.75
C HIS A 458 -1.23 -0.55 12.72
N THR A 459 -1.17 -1.56 13.57
CA THR A 459 -2.21 -1.83 14.58
C THR A 459 -1.61 -2.09 15.97
N THR A 460 -2.43 -2.02 17.00
CA THR A 460 -2.04 -2.38 18.37
C THR A 460 -1.77 -3.89 18.56
N ASN A 461 -1.99 -4.69 17.53
CA ASN A 461 -1.68 -6.13 17.47
C ASN A 461 -0.36 -6.42 16.75
N GLU A 462 0.37 -5.41 16.36
CA GLU A 462 1.68 -5.54 15.73
C GLU A 462 2.62 -6.40 16.59
N ARG A 463 3.29 -7.35 15.93
CA ARG A 463 4.19 -8.28 16.61
C ARG A 463 5.28 -8.81 15.69
N CYS A 464 6.46 -9.05 16.27
CA CYS A 464 7.61 -9.67 15.60
C CYS A 464 7.85 -11.10 16.10
N GLN A 465 8.02 -12.04 15.18
CA GLN A 465 8.36 -13.43 15.52
C GLN A 465 9.85 -13.58 15.85
N VAL A 466 10.17 -13.78 17.12
CA VAL A 466 11.56 -13.84 17.62
C VAL A 466 12.42 -14.85 16.86
N SER A 467 11.87 -16.03 16.56
CA SER A 467 12.61 -17.13 15.89
C SER A 467 13.06 -16.83 14.46
N THR A 468 12.54 -15.76 13.84
CA THR A 468 12.90 -15.38 12.47
C THR A 468 14.02 -14.34 12.39
N VAL A 469 14.33 -13.65 13.47
CA VAL A 469 15.35 -12.58 13.50
C VAL A 469 16.78 -13.13 13.43
N GLU A 470 17.08 -14.23 14.10
CA GLU A 470 18.42 -14.84 14.02
C GLU A 470 18.75 -15.39 12.64
N PRO A 471 17.88 -16.18 11.96
CA PRO A 471 18.14 -16.63 10.59
C PRO A 471 18.19 -15.47 9.58
N PHE A 472 17.38 -14.43 9.76
CA PHE A 472 17.47 -13.19 8.97
C PHE A 472 18.86 -12.54 9.12
N TRP A 473 19.36 -12.38 10.33
CA TRP A 473 20.70 -11.85 10.57
C TRP A 473 21.81 -12.71 9.98
N LYS A 474 21.69 -14.05 10.04
CA LYS A 474 22.66 -14.97 9.45
C LYS A 474 22.70 -14.83 7.92
N LEU A 475 21.52 -14.70 7.29
CA LEU A 475 21.41 -14.49 5.84
C LEU A 475 22.07 -13.15 5.45
N LEU A 476 21.75 -12.07 6.15
CA LEU A 476 22.27 -10.74 5.88
C LEU A 476 23.81 -10.70 5.97
N LYS A 477 24.38 -11.28 7.03
CA LYS A 477 25.83 -11.37 7.18
C LYS A 477 26.49 -12.15 6.04
N GLN A 478 25.92 -13.28 5.65
CA GLN A 478 26.48 -14.10 4.59
C GLN A 478 26.46 -13.38 3.23
N VAL A 479 25.40 -12.61 2.94
CA VAL A 479 25.33 -11.76 1.75
C VAL A 479 26.44 -10.72 1.75
N LEU A 480 26.69 -10.04 2.85
CA LEU A 480 27.74 -9.02 2.96
C LEU A 480 29.16 -9.61 2.78
N ILE A 481 29.37 -10.86 3.22
CA ILE A 481 30.64 -11.57 3.03
C ILE A 481 30.83 -12.00 1.55
N GLU A 482 29.77 -12.45 0.89
CA GLU A 482 29.83 -13.02 -0.45
C GLU A 482 29.49 -12.02 -1.57
N VAL A 483 29.25 -10.75 -1.23
CA VAL A 483 28.90 -9.75 -2.23
C VAL A 483 29.87 -9.77 -3.43
N PRO A 484 29.37 -9.70 -4.69
CA PRO A 484 30.19 -9.81 -5.89
C PRO A 484 31.25 -8.72 -6.00
N GLU A 485 32.26 -8.98 -6.81
CA GLU A 485 33.25 -7.97 -7.25
C GLU A 485 32.61 -7.00 -8.24
N LYS A 486 33.17 -5.77 -8.29
CA LYS A 486 32.76 -4.75 -9.26
C LYS A 486 33.11 -5.13 -10.67
#